data_b2fcbfffcc56509773997613a810b3e1
#
_entry.id   b2fcbfffcc56509773997613a810b3e1
#
_cell.length_a   1.000
_cell.length_b   1.000
_cell.length_c   1.000
_cell.angle_alpha   90.00
_cell.angle_beta   90.00
_cell.angle_gamma   90.00
#
_symmetry.space_group_name_H-M   'P 1'
#
loop_
_entity.id
_entity.type
_entity.pdbx_description
1 polymer ?
#
loop_
_entity_poly.entity_id
_entity_poly.type
_entity_poly.pdbx_seq_one_letter_code
_entity_poly.pdbx_strand_id
1 'polypeptide(L)'
;MLTSIDERFRIPAPCPAPIGIAYDGQALWVTSYDTKRLYGIDASHGSVFEETPAPGTPFGISITGDELRVICADESDNRRIYRYIVGHGFKNDTVPCPRDTGSHLAYDGHSLFVAQRYDKRILELEAGGVIRRTIPSPREITGITFIDGYFYVVTTESIQVDDYRLLRIDARQEPHEVMELATIPFTARGLTYDGTRLWTNARDRNTLVAFALPEG
;
A
#
# COMPACT_ATOMS: atom_id res chain seq x y z
N MET A 1 -10.61 11.24 -22.54
CA MET A 1 -11.23 10.80 -21.28
C MET A 1 -10.37 9.70 -20.71
N LEU A 2 -10.09 9.71 -19.38
CA LEU A 2 -9.41 8.60 -18.73
C LEU A 2 -10.24 7.32 -18.86
N THR A 3 -9.60 6.23 -19.23
CA THR A 3 -10.22 4.90 -19.26
C THR A 3 -10.24 4.30 -17.85
N SER A 4 -11.10 3.33 -17.60
CA SER A 4 -11.04 2.53 -16.37
C SER A 4 -9.84 1.58 -16.43
N ILE A 5 -9.37 1.14 -15.25
CA ILE A 5 -8.37 0.07 -15.17
C ILE A 5 -8.82 -1.16 -15.98
N ASP A 6 -7.86 -1.84 -16.61
CA ASP A 6 -8.08 -3.09 -17.32
C ASP A 6 -7.97 -4.26 -16.32
N GLU A 7 -9.11 -4.55 -15.64
CA GLU A 7 -9.21 -5.65 -14.67
C GLU A 7 -8.97 -6.98 -15.34
N ARG A 8 -8.05 -7.79 -14.81
CA ARG A 8 -7.69 -9.12 -15.35
C ARG A 8 -8.38 -10.23 -14.62
N PHE A 9 -8.44 -10.17 -13.31
CA PHE A 9 -9.22 -11.09 -12.48
C PHE A 9 -9.37 -10.55 -11.05
N ARG A 10 -10.21 -11.23 -10.28
CA ARG A 10 -10.56 -10.86 -8.92
C ARG A 10 -10.67 -12.12 -8.06
N ILE A 11 -10.12 -12.04 -6.83
CA ILE A 11 -10.24 -13.10 -5.85
C ILE A 11 -10.88 -12.55 -4.56
N PRO A 12 -11.56 -13.38 -3.75
CA PRO A 12 -12.02 -12.97 -2.44
C PRO A 12 -10.85 -12.50 -1.57
N ALA A 13 -11.02 -11.42 -0.82
CA ALA A 13 -10.07 -11.07 0.22
C ALA A 13 -10.19 -12.06 1.40
N PRO A 14 -9.10 -12.33 2.13
CA PRO A 14 -9.11 -13.25 3.27
C PRO A 14 -9.89 -12.71 4.46
N CYS A 15 -10.32 -11.44 4.40
CA CYS A 15 -10.83 -10.70 5.54
C CYS A 15 -11.78 -9.58 5.11
N PRO A 16 -12.66 -9.10 6.03
CA PRO A 16 -13.37 -7.84 5.82
C PRO A 16 -12.41 -6.65 5.90
N ALA A 17 -12.82 -5.55 5.26
CA ALA A 17 -12.12 -4.27 5.25
C ALA A 17 -10.60 -4.37 4.97
N PRO A 18 -10.18 -5.05 3.88
CA PRO A 18 -8.77 -5.12 3.51
C PRO A 18 -8.22 -3.71 3.25
N ILE A 19 -7.00 -3.42 3.69
CA ILE A 19 -6.42 -2.08 3.59
C ILE A 19 -5.02 -2.05 2.98
N GLY A 20 -4.05 -2.78 3.49
CA GLY A 20 -2.73 -2.94 2.89
C GLY A 20 -2.67 -4.18 2.03
N ILE A 21 -1.84 -4.13 0.98
CA ILE A 21 -1.52 -5.28 0.13
C ILE A 21 -0.06 -5.18 -0.31
N ALA A 22 0.67 -6.29 -0.28
CA ALA A 22 2.03 -6.40 -0.79
C ALA A 22 2.25 -7.78 -1.41
N TYR A 23 3.16 -7.86 -2.39
CA TYR A 23 3.56 -9.11 -3.03
C TYR A 23 5.05 -9.38 -2.76
N ASP A 24 5.38 -10.56 -2.25
CA ASP A 24 6.75 -10.92 -1.85
C ASP A 24 7.54 -11.73 -2.90
N GLY A 25 6.98 -11.88 -4.09
CA GLY A 25 7.52 -12.72 -5.17
C GLY A 25 6.85 -14.10 -5.26
N GLN A 26 6.07 -14.50 -4.25
CA GLN A 26 5.36 -15.79 -4.20
C GLN A 26 3.91 -15.63 -3.75
N ALA A 27 3.66 -14.77 -2.76
CA ALA A 27 2.39 -14.62 -2.09
C ALA A 27 1.94 -13.17 -2.01
N LEU A 28 0.64 -12.98 -1.84
CA LEU A 28 0.07 -11.70 -1.45
C LEU A 28 -0.07 -11.64 0.08
N TRP A 29 0.32 -10.52 0.64
CA TRP A 29 0.14 -10.20 2.06
C TRP A 29 -0.88 -9.09 2.19
N VAL A 30 -1.90 -9.31 3.03
CA VAL A 30 -3.04 -8.41 3.19
C VAL A 30 -3.23 -8.06 4.65
N THR A 31 -3.43 -6.78 4.94
CA THR A 31 -3.81 -6.32 6.28
C THR A 31 -5.30 -6.00 6.33
N SER A 32 -5.94 -6.30 7.47
CA SER A 32 -7.34 -5.95 7.73
C SER A 32 -7.45 -4.97 8.88
N TYR A 33 -8.14 -3.87 8.63
CA TYR A 33 -8.45 -2.89 9.65
C TYR A 33 -9.39 -3.45 10.72
N ASP A 34 -10.42 -4.20 10.31
CA ASP A 34 -11.47 -4.69 11.20
C ASP A 34 -11.01 -5.86 12.08
N THR A 35 -10.29 -6.83 11.49
CA THR A 35 -9.81 -8.00 12.23
C THR A 35 -8.51 -7.74 12.99
N LYS A 36 -7.80 -6.65 12.69
CA LYS A 36 -6.47 -6.31 13.21
C LYS A 36 -5.46 -7.42 12.98
N ARG A 37 -5.45 -7.99 11.78
CA ARG A 37 -4.59 -9.13 11.40
C ARG A 37 -3.85 -8.87 10.10
N LEU A 38 -2.76 -9.62 9.95
CA LEU A 38 -2.01 -9.82 8.72
C LEU A 38 -2.32 -11.22 8.19
N TYR A 39 -2.56 -11.32 6.87
CA TYR A 39 -2.85 -12.56 6.16
C TYR A 39 -1.85 -12.78 5.03
N GLY A 40 -1.29 -13.99 4.94
CA GLY A 40 -0.55 -14.48 3.79
C GLY A 40 -1.45 -15.37 2.94
N ILE A 41 -1.58 -15.09 1.65
CA ILE A 41 -2.48 -15.80 0.76
C ILE A 41 -1.79 -16.19 -0.55
N ASP A 42 -2.25 -17.29 -1.13
CA ASP A 42 -1.92 -17.66 -2.49
C ASP A 42 -2.55 -16.68 -3.49
N ALA A 43 -1.73 -16.10 -4.37
CA ALA A 43 -2.16 -15.08 -5.32
C ALA A 43 -3.06 -15.62 -6.44
N SER A 44 -3.11 -16.93 -6.67
CA SER A 44 -3.90 -17.53 -7.76
C SER A 44 -5.35 -17.79 -7.38
N HIS A 45 -5.62 -18.12 -6.13
CA HIS A 45 -6.97 -18.49 -5.67
C HIS A 45 -7.36 -17.97 -4.29
N GLY A 46 -6.47 -17.21 -3.61
CA GLY A 46 -6.79 -16.52 -2.36
C GLY A 46 -6.84 -17.41 -1.13
N SER A 47 -6.33 -18.66 -1.19
CA SER A 47 -6.26 -19.51 0.00
C SER A 47 -5.28 -18.96 1.02
N VAL A 48 -5.73 -18.88 2.27
CA VAL A 48 -4.94 -18.39 3.41
C VAL A 48 -4.00 -19.49 3.88
N PHE A 49 -2.70 -19.20 3.95
CA PHE A 49 -1.71 -20.09 4.55
C PHE A 49 -1.11 -19.51 5.84
N GLU A 50 -1.27 -18.21 6.07
CA GLU A 50 -0.82 -17.54 7.28
C GLU A 50 -1.85 -16.51 7.75
N GLU A 51 -2.07 -16.46 9.08
CA GLU A 51 -2.94 -15.50 9.73
C GLU A 51 -2.35 -15.13 11.09
N THR A 52 -1.90 -13.88 11.23
CA THR A 52 -1.19 -13.42 12.43
C THR A 52 -1.83 -12.16 13.00
N PRO A 53 -2.08 -12.08 14.32
CA PRO A 53 -2.51 -10.85 14.97
C PRO A 53 -1.46 -9.74 14.78
N ALA A 54 -1.90 -8.54 14.37
CA ALA A 54 -1.04 -7.37 14.31
C ALA A 54 -0.88 -6.74 15.71
N PRO A 55 0.25 -6.07 16.00
CA PRO A 55 0.49 -5.43 17.31
C PRO A 55 -0.39 -4.19 17.57
N GLY A 56 -1.28 -3.87 16.68
CA GLY A 56 -2.24 -2.78 16.74
C GLY A 56 -3.14 -2.79 15.51
N THR A 57 -3.81 -1.68 15.21
CA THR A 57 -4.61 -1.57 13.99
C THR A 57 -3.71 -1.44 12.77
N PRO A 58 -3.63 -2.43 11.86
CA PRO A 58 -2.73 -2.38 10.72
C PRO A 58 -3.29 -1.52 9.59
N PHE A 59 -2.37 -0.91 8.84
CA PHE A 59 -2.61 -0.11 7.64
C PHE A 59 -1.81 -0.64 6.46
N GLY A 60 -0.97 0.22 5.84
CA GLY A 60 -0.16 -0.15 4.70
C GLY A 60 0.95 -1.13 5.04
N ILE A 61 1.36 -1.86 4.01
CA ILE A 61 2.40 -2.88 4.06
C ILE A 61 3.28 -2.75 2.83
N SER A 62 4.57 -3.07 2.97
CA SER A 62 5.54 -3.16 1.87
C SER A 62 6.53 -4.28 2.14
N ILE A 63 7.14 -4.80 1.10
CA ILE A 63 8.25 -5.76 1.18
C ILE A 63 9.57 -4.99 1.15
N THR A 64 10.50 -5.34 2.04
CA THR A 64 11.86 -4.79 2.09
C THR A 64 12.86 -5.95 2.22
N GLY A 65 13.42 -6.39 1.10
CA GLY A 65 14.22 -7.61 1.07
C GLY A 65 13.36 -8.84 1.34
N ASP A 66 13.67 -9.57 2.41
CA ASP A 66 12.97 -10.78 2.87
C ASP A 66 11.98 -10.52 4.03
N GLU A 67 11.72 -9.26 4.35
CA GLU A 67 10.86 -8.86 5.46
C GLU A 67 9.68 -8.02 4.98
N LEU A 68 8.60 -8.06 5.75
CA LEU A 68 7.49 -7.13 5.59
C LEU A 68 7.65 -5.94 6.53
N ARG A 69 7.31 -4.75 6.05
CA ARG A 69 7.12 -3.55 6.84
C ARG A 69 5.62 -3.26 6.91
N VAL A 70 5.09 -3.16 8.11
CA VAL A 70 3.65 -2.98 8.36
C VAL A 70 3.44 -1.76 9.24
N ILE A 71 2.64 -0.82 8.79
CA ILE A 71 2.19 0.28 9.66
C ILE A 71 1.10 -0.24 10.58
N CYS A 72 1.28 -0.09 11.89
CA CYS A 72 0.24 -0.35 12.86
C CYS A 72 0.06 0.86 13.78
N ALA A 73 -1.19 1.18 14.11
CA ALA A 73 -1.55 2.20 15.09
C ALA A 73 -1.81 1.57 16.46
N ASP A 74 -1.37 2.25 17.51
CA ASP A 74 -1.76 1.95 18.88
C ASP A 74 -3.19 2.46 19.20
N GLU A 75 -3.62 2.34 20.44
CA GLU A 75 -4.94 2.79 20.90
C GLU A 75 -5.15 4.31 20.80
N SER A 76 -4.07 5.08 20.72
CA SER A 76 -4.09 6.55 20.56
C SER A 76 -3.93 6.99 19.11
N ASP A 77 -3.99 6.04 18.14
CA ASP A 77 -3.73 6.23 16.70
C ASP A 77 -2.30 6.70 16.37
N ASN A 78 -1.33 6.53 17.30
CA ASN A 78 0.07 6.76 16.97
C ASN A 78 0.58 5.62 16.10
N ARG A 79 1.12 5.95 14.93
CA ARG A 79 1.50 4.96 13.93
C ARG A 79 2.99 4.69 13.93
N ARG A 80 3.30 3.40 13.92
CA ARG A 80 4.68 2.90 13.87
C ARG A 80 4.81 1.87 12.77
N ILE A 81 6.00 1.75 12.21
CA ILE A 81 6.35 0.75 11.20
C ILE A 81 7.00 -0.42 11.92
N TYR A 82 6.34 -1.54 11.87
CA TYR A 82 6.79 -2.81 12.44
C TYR A 82 7.48 -3.65 11.37
N ARG A 83 8.44 -4.46 11.80
CA ARG A 83 9.01 -5.55 11.00
C ARG A 83 8.22 -6.82 11.25
N TYR A 84 7.93 -7.54 10.18
CA TYR A 84 7.36 -8.87 10.25
C TYR A 84 8.23 -9.82 9.43
N ILE A 85 8.62 -10.93 10.03
CA ILE A 85 9.41 -11.98 9.39
C ILE A 85 8.53 -13.22 9.28
N VAL A 86 8.34 -13.73 8.08
CA VAL A 86 7.52 -14.92 7.81
C VAL A 86 8.02 -16.09 8.65
N GLY A 87 7.11 -16.78 9.34
CA GLY A 87 7.42 -17.86 10.27
C GLY A 87 8.02 -17.42 11.62
N HIS A 88 8.33 -16.13 11.81
CA HIS A 88 8.92 -15.58 13.04
C HIS A 88 8.11 -14.45 13.69
N GLY A 89 7.05 -13.98 13.01
CA GLY A 89 6.12 -12.99 13.52
C GLY A 89 6.66 -11.57 13.59
N PHE A 90 5.87 -10.70 14.22
CA PHE A 90 6.22 -9.29 14.42
C PHE A 90 7.39 -9.12 15.39
N LYS A 91 8.26 -8.14 15.09
CA LYS A 91 9.41 -7.78 15.91
C LYS A 91 9.10 -6.52 16.73
N ASN A 92 9.78 -6.38 17.88
CA ASN A 92 9.57 -5.25 18.79
C ASN A 92 10.34 -3.99 18.40
N ASP A 93 11.33 -4.11 17.52
CA ASP A 93 12.06 -2.97 16.97
C ASP A 93 11.20 -2.27 15.92
N THR A 94 10.74 -1.06 16.24
CA THR A 94 9.82 -0.30 15.42
C THR A 94 10.36 1.08 15.10
N VAL A 95 9.93 1.63 13.96
CA VAL A 95 10.24 3.00 13.56
C VAL A 95 8.95 3.84 13.65
N PRO A 96 8.95 5.00 14.34
CA PRO A 96 7.78 5.87 14.36
C PRO A 96 7.51 6.43 12.96
N CYS A 97 6.22 6.49 12.58
CA CYS A 97 5.85 7.26 11.42
C CYS A 97 6.03 8.77 11.72
N PRO A 98 6.52 9.58 10.76
CA PRO A 98 6.63 11.02 10.98
C PRO A 98 5.30 11.64 11.40
N ARG A 99 5.31 12.42 12.50
CA ARG A 99 4.10 13.00 13.13
C ARG A 99 3.05 11.97 13.54
N ASP A 100 3.48 10.77 13.86
CA ASP A 100 2.63 9.64 14.24
C ASP A 100 1.55 9.29 13.20
N THR A 101 1.73 9.70 11.92
CA THR A 101 0.81 9.42 10.83
C THR A 101 1.50 8.70 9.67
N GLY A 102 0.80 7.80 9.03
CA GLY A 102 1.24 7.05 7.86
C GLY A 102 0.11 6.14 7.42
N SER A 103 -0.15 6.04 6.13
CA SER A 103 -1.25 5.22 5.61
C SER A 103 -0.77 4.01 4.82
N HIS A 104 0.23 4.19 3.97
CA HIS A 104 0.75 3.14 3.10
C HIS A 104 2.27 3.24 2.99
N LEU A 105 2.90 2.15 2.55
CA LEU A 105 4.35 2.02 2.38
C LEU A 105 4.70 1.65 0.95
N ALA A 106 5.86 2.11 0.49
CA ALA A 106 6.54 1.63 -0.70
C ALA A 106 8.04 1.50 -0.43
N TYR A 107 8.73 0.71 -1.24
CA TYR A 107 10.17 0.50 -1.15
C TYR A 107 10.77 0.46 -2.56
N ASP A 108 11.87 1.20 -2.77
CA ASP A 108 12.51 1.31 -4.08
C ASP A 108 13.75 0.40 -4.24
N GLY A 109 14.00 -0.46 -3.26
CA GLY A 109 15.21 -1.28 -3.16
C GLY A 109 16.29 -0.69 -2.24
N HIS A 110 16.16 0.59 -1.83
CA HIS A 110 17.11 1.30 -0.98
C HIS A 110 16.43 2.05 0.16
N SER A 111 15.40 2.83 -0.14
CA SER A 111 14.68 3.69 0.80
C SER A 111 13.27 3.20 1.03
N LEU A 112 12.79 3.35 2.27
CA LEU A 112 11.40 3.15 2.62
C LEU A 112 10.64 4.47 2.49
N PHE A 113 9.47 4.41 1.87
CA PHE A 113 8.59 5.56 1.68
C PHE A 113 7.29 5.36 2.45
N VAL A 114 6.83 6.44 3.10
CA VAL A 114 5.54 6.49 3.80
C VAL A 114 4.62 7.47 3.10
N ALA A 115 3.46 7.01 2.67
CA ALA A 115 2.40 7.89 2.22
C ALA A 115 1.62 8.43 3.42
N GLN A 116 1.47 9.74 3.50
CA GLN A 116 0.58 10.43 4.43
C GLN A 116 -0.66 10.90 3.66
N ARG A 117 -1.74 10.16 3.82
CA ARG A 117 -2.95 10.28 3.00
C ARG A 117 -3.50 11.70 2.98
N TYR A 118 -3.85 12.23 4.16
CA TYR A 118 -4.52 13.53 4.29
C TYR A 118 -3.60 14.72 4.00
N ASP A 119 -2.29 14.54 4.25
CA ASP A 119 -1.26 15.53 3.92
C ASP A 119 -0.89 15.52 2.43
N LYS A 120 -1.44 14.58 1.65
CA LYS A 120 -1.22 14.45 0.20
C LYS A 120 0.26 14.45 -0.15
N ARG A 121 1.04 13.59 0.52
CA ARG A 121 2.48 13.51 0.30
C ARG A 121 3.05 12.12 0.56
N ILE A 122 4.21 11.89 -0.02
CA ILE A 122 5.04 10.71 0.19
C ILE A 122 6.33 11.18 0.85
N LEU A 123 6.73 10.53 1.93
CA LEU A 123 7.95 10.83 2.67
C LEU A 123 8.97 9.74 2.44
N GLU A 124 10.16 10.08 1.96
CA GLU A 124 11.32 9.20 1.96
C GLU A 124 11.94 9.21 3.36
N LEU A 125 12.15 8.02 3.93
CA LEU A 125 12.70 7.87 5.26
C LEU A 125 14.13 7.35 5.23
N GLU A 126 14.98 7.95 6.05
CA GLU A 126 16.24 7.39 6.48
C GLU A 126 16.03 6.37 7.60
N ALA A 127 17.11 5.67 8.00
CA ALA A 127 17.12 4.82 9.17
C ALA A 127 16.60 5.59 10.41
N GLY A 128 15.70 4.96 11.19
CA GLY A 128 15.09 5.57 12.37
C GLY A 128 13.90 6.48 12.10
N GLY A 129 13.45 6.64 10.85
CA GLY A 129 12.23 7.40 10.51
C GLY A 129 12.43 8.88 10.26
N VAL A 130 13.67 9.34 10.12
CA VAL A 130 13.99 10.74 9.78
C VAL A 130 13.58 11.00 8.32
N ILE A 131 12.91 12.11 8.05
CA ILE A 131 12.49 12.49 6.71
C ILE A 131 13.70 12.99 5.92
N ARG A 132 14.02 12.33 4.82
CA ARG A 132 15.03 12.74 3.86
C ARG A 132 14.47 13.66 2.79
N ARG A 133 13.30 13.32 2.25
CA ARG A 133 12.66 14.04 1.16
C ARG A 133 11.14 13.94 1.26
N THR A 134 10.45 14.97 0.74
CA THR A 134 8.99 15.01 0.65
C THR A 134 8.58 15.16 -0.81
N ILE A 135 7.71 14.27 -1.27
CA ILE A 135 7.16 14.26 -2.62
C ILE A 135 5.67 14.57 -2.53
N PRO A 136 5.19 15.69 -3.11
CA PRO A 136 3.78 16.05 -3.06
C PRO A 136 2.92 15.14 -3.95
N SER A 137 1.67 14.94 -3.55
CA SER A 137 0.62 14.31 -4.35
C SER A 137 -0.53 15.31 -4.54
N PRO A 138 -1.15 15.38 -5.71
CA PRO A 138 -2.28 16.30 -5.93
C PRO A 138 -3.55 15.87 -5.17
N ARG A 139 -3.64 14.59 -4.77
CA ARG A 139 -4.83 13.97 -4.19
C ARG A 139 -4.48 13.13 -2.95
N GLU A 140 -5.49 12.75 -2.15
CA GLU A 140 -5.30 11.82 -1.03
C GLU A 140 -4.81 10.45 -1.51
N ILE A 141 -3.73 9.93 -0.92
CA ILE A 141 -3.14 8.64 -1.30
C ILE A 141 -3.79 7.52 -0.50
N THR A 142 -4.34 6.52 -1.20
CA THR A 142 -4.98 5.35 -0.60
C THR A 142 -4.30 4.03 -0.95
N GLY A 143 -3.23 4.07 -1.72
CA GLY A 143 -2.37 2.94 -2.06
C GLY A 143 -1.13 3.45 -2.79
N ILE A 144 0.00 2.76 -2.63
CA ILE A 144 1.26 3.16 -3.26
C ILE A 144 2.13 1.92 -3.52
N THR A 145 2.82 1.92 -4.65
CA THR A 145 3.93 1.01 -4.96
C THR A 145 4.99 1.74 -5.78
N PHE A 146 6.19 1.20 -5.84
CA PHE A 146 7.29 1.77 -6.63
C PHE A 146 7.71 0.78 -7.71
N ILE A 147 7.82 1.26 -8.97
CA ILE A 147 8.22 0.46 -10.11
C ILE A 147 9.13 1.33 -11.01
N ASP A 148 10.36 0.89 -11.23
CA ASP A 148 11.30 1.46 -12.23
C ASP A 148 11.45 2.99 -12.20
N GLY A 149 11.59 3.57 -11.00
CA GLY A 149 11.78 5.02 -10.83
C GLY A 149 10.49 5.82 -10.68
N TYR A 150 9.33 5.17 -10.70
CA TYR A 150 8.03 5.82 -10.56
C TYR A 150 7.26 5.31 -9.35
N PHE A 151 6.57 6.22 -8.67
CA PHE A 151 5.50 5.84 -7.78
C PHE A 151 4.20 5.67 -8.57
N TYR A 152 3.59 4.52 -8.43
CA TYR A 152 2.20 4.31 -8.81
C TYR A 152 1.35 4.46 -7.56
N VAL A 153 0.37 5.35 -7.62
CA VAL A 153 -0.45 5.70 -6.46
C VAL A 153 -1.93 5.59 -6.78
N VAL A 154 -2.66 4.90 -5.92
CA VAL A 154 -4.12 4.98 -5.89
C VAL A 154 -4.50 6.20 -5.07
N THR A 155 -5.35 7.03 -5.62
CA THR A 155 -5.75 8.30 -5.01
C THR A 155 -7.26 8.50 -5.05
N THR A 156 -7.76 9.38 -4.17
CA THR A 156 -9.12 9.89 -4.21
C THR A 156 -9.12 11.40 -3.92
N GLU A 157 -10.18 12.11 -4.29
CA GLU A 157 -10.33 13.54 -3.94
C GLU A 157 -10.46 13.69 -2.42
N SER A 158 -11.35 12.90 -1.83
CA SER A 158 -11.54 12.80 -0.39
C SER A 158 -12.19 11.47 -0.03
N ILE A 159 -12.23 11.15 1.28
CA ILE A 159 -12.87 9.92 1.77
C ILE A 159 -14.39 9.86 1.49
N GLN A 160 -15.02 11.01 1.25
CA GLN A 160 -16.45 11.10 0.98
C GLN A 160 -16.81 10.97 -0.50
N VAL A 161 -15.81 10.94 -1.39
CA VAL A 161 -16.01 10.91 -2.84
C VAL A 161 -15.42 9.64 -3.42
N ASP A 162 -16.27 8.82 -4.05
CA ASP A 162 -15.85 7.58 -4.72
C ASP A 162 -15.29 7.86 -6.12
N ASP A 163 -14.20 8.63 -6.19
CA ASP A 163 -13.52 8.95 -7.44
C ASP A 163 -12.05 8.47 -7.42
N TYR A 164 -11.87 7.18 -7.29
CA TYR A 164 -10.53 6.60 -7.22
C TYR A 164 -9.83 6.64 -8.58
N ARG A 165 -8.56 7.01 -8.56
CA ARG A 165 -7.70 7.10 -9.74
C ARG A 165 -6.34 6.48 -9.48
N LEU A 166 -5.76 5.93 -10.54
CA LEU A 166 -4.36 5.52 -10.58
C LEU A 166 -3.55 6.66 -11.18
N LEU A 167 -2.54 7.13 -10.46
CA LEU A 167 -1.58 8.12 -10.92
C LEU A 167 -0.18 7.51 -10.95
N ARG A 168 0.67 8.07 -11.83
CA ARG A 168 2.12 7.85 -11.83
C ARG A 168 2.82 9.16 -11.46
N ILE A 169 3.79 9.08 -10.54
CA ILE A 169 4.63 10.22 -10.11
C ILE A 169 6.09 9.85 -10.40
N ASP A 170 6.80 10.67 -11.18
CA ASP A 170 8.23 10.47 -11.43
C ASP A 170 9.02 10.85 -10.17
N ALA A 171 9.69 9.86 -9.56
CA ALA A 171 10.46 10.05 -8.34
C ALA A 171 11.89 10.60 -8.60
N ARG A 172 12.34 10.62 -9.87
CA ARG A 172 13.74 10.90 -10.26
C ARG A 172 14.04 12.38 -10.49
N GLN A 173 13.01 13.19 -10.72
CA GLN A 173 13.17 14.61 -11.08
C GLN A 173 12.33 15.54 -10.21
N GLU A 174 12.76 16.80 -10.13
CA GLU A 174 12.02 17.89 -9.49
C GLU A 174 11.91 19.06 -10.49
N PRO A 175 10.72 19.64 -10.70
CA PRO A 175 9.44 19.23 -10.10
C PRO A 175 8.99 17.85 -10.56
N HIS A 176 8.27 17.11 -9.70
CA HIS A 176 7.79 15.78 -10.03
C HIS A 176 6.70 15.84 -11.09
N GLU A 177 6.90 15.11 -12.18
CA GLU A 177 5.85 14.91 -13.17
C GLU A 177 4.77 13.97 -12.62
N VAL A 178 3.51 14.36 -12.75
CA VAL A 178 2.36 13.57 -12.30
C VAL A 178 1.46 13.30 -13.50
N MET A 179 1.16 12.02 -13.73
CA MET A 179 0.27 11.57 -14.81
C MET A 179 -0.89 10.77 -14.24
N GLU A 180 -2.12 11.15 -14.62
CA GLU A 180 -3.30 10.32 -14.35
C GLU A 180 -3.41 9.23 -15.41
N LEU A 181 -3.42 7.96 -14.98
CA LEU A 181 -3.37 6.81 -15.88
C LEU A 181 -4.76 6.19 -16.13
N ALA A 182 -5.55 6.03 -15.06
CA ALA A 182 -6.86 5.36 -15.16
C ALA A 182 -7.79 5.75 -14.01
N THR A 183 -9.09 5.51 -14.21
CA THR A 183 -10.08 5.52 -13.13
C THR A 183 -10.23 4.14 -12.52
N ILE A 184 -10.59 4.05 -11.22
CA ILE A 184 -10.83 2.79 -10.51
C ILE A 184 -12.28 2.78 -10.02
N PRO A 185 -13.14 1.84 -10.49
CA PRO A 185 -14.59 1.92 -10.27
C PRO A 185 -15.05 1.26 -8.95
N PHE A 186 -14.26 1.39 -7.88
CA PHE A 186 -14.56 0.88 -6.54
C PHE A 186 -13.68 1.56 -5.47
N THR A 187 -14.02 1.37 -4.20
CA THR A 187 -13.24 1.87 -3.06
C THR A 187 -11.89 1.16 -2.96
N ALA A 188 -10.85 1.73 -3.59
CA ALA A 188 -9.53 1.12 -3.68
C ALA A 188 -8.63 1.48 -2.50
N ARG A 189 -7.95 0.48 -1.93
CA ARG A 189 -6.98 0.61 -0.82
C ARG A 189 -5.76 -0.27 -1.07
N GLY A 190 -4.58 0.28 -0.74
CA GLY A 190 -3.33 -0.43 -1.00
C GLY A 190 -3.03 -0.60 -2.48
N LEU A 191 -1.77 -0.81 -2.81
CA LEU A 191 -1.32 -1.09 -4.16
C LEU A 191 -0.01 -1.87 -4.08
N THR A 192 0.13 -2.91 -4.90
CA THR A 192 1.38 -3.64 -5.09
C THR A 192 1.52 -4.10 -6.53
N TYR A 193 2.73 -4.51 -6.91
CA TYR A 193 3.05 -5.01 -8.25
C TYR A 193 3.64 -6.41 -8.15
N ASP A 194 3.13 -7.36 -8.95
CA ASP A 194 3.59 -8.76 -8.94
C ASP A 194 4.64 -9.08 -10.02
N GLY A 195 5.20 -8.04 -10.67
CA GLY A 195 6.11 -8.19 -11.79
C GLY A 195 5.40 -8.18 -13.15
N THR A 196 4.06 -8.29 -13.18
CA THR A 196 3.25 -8.33 -14.40
C THR A 196 2.02 -7.44 -14.27
N ARG A 197 1.38 -7.42 -13.10
CA ARG A 197 0.10 -6.76 -12.84
C ARG A 197 0.16 -5.94 -11.57
N LEU A 198 -0.67 -4.92 -11.52
CA LEU A 198 -0.97 -4.21 -10.29
C LEU A 198 -2.10 -4.92 -9.54
N TRP A 199 -2.01 -4.91 -8.21
CA TRP A 199 -3.02 -5.43 -7.31
C TRP A 199 -3.48 -4.36 -6.33
N THR A 200 -4.78 -4.28 -6.09
CA THR A 200 -5.37 -3.40 -5.08
C THR A 200 -6.54 -4.08 -4.37
N ASN A 201 -6.88 -3.61 -3.18
CA ASN A 201 -8.06 -4.06 -2.46
C ASN A 201 -9.29 -3.29 -2.94
N ALA A 202 -10.34 -3.96 -3.38
CA ALA A 202 -11.68 -3.39 -3.48
C ALA A 202 -12.37 -3.56 -2.11
N ARG A 203 -12.12 -2.58 -1.23
CA ARG A 203 -12.46 -2.67 0.19
C ARG A 203 -13.95 -2.83 0.47
N ASP A 204 -14.79 -2.11 -0.27
CA ASP A 204 -16.25 -2.17 -0.19
C ASP A 204 -16.84 -3.51 -0.58
N ARG A 205 -16.07 -4.32 -1.32
CA ARG A 205 -16.48 -5.64 -1.84
C ARG A 205 -15.73 -6.80 -1.21
N ASN A 206 -14.79 -6.53 -0.32
CA ASN A 206 -13.91 -7.53 0.28
C ASN A 206 -13.27 -8.46 -0.76
N THR A 207 -12.69 -7.86 -1.81
CA THR A 207 -12.00 -8.58 -2.88
C THR A 207 -10.67 -7.93 -3.21
N LEU A 208 -9.74 -8.72 -3.75
CA LEU A 208 -8.48 -8.27 -4.31
C LEU A 208 -8.59 -8.26 -5.82
N VAL A 209 -8.16 -7.20 -6.45
CA VAL A 209 -8.30 -6.97 -7.89
C VAL A 209 -6.94 -6.87 -8.53
N ALA A 210 -6.68 -7.73 -9.52
CA ALA A 210 -5.52 -7.66 -10.39
C ALA A 210 -5.89 -6.95 -11.69
N PHE A 211 -5.08 -6.00 -12.12
CA PHE A 211 -5.29 -5.26 -13.36
C PHE A 211 -3.97 -4.98 -14.09
N ALA A 212 -4.05 -4.76 -15.38
CA ALA A 212 -2.88 -4.46 -16.20
C ALA A 212 -2.21 -3.17 -15.73
N LEU A 213 -0.86 -3.13 -15.77
CA LEU A 213 -0.11 -1.88 -15.65
C LEU A 213 -0.43 -1.02 -16.87
N PRO A 214 -1.08 0.16 -16.72
CA PRO A 214 -1.40 1.00 -17.86
C PRO A 214 -0.13 1.52 -18.56
N GLU A 215 -0.15 1.50 -19.88
CA GLU A 215 0.86 2.18 -20.69
C GLU A 215 0.72 3.70 -20.47
N GLY A 216 1.81 4.37 -20.13
CA GLY A 216 1.86 5.79 -19.85
C GLY A 216 2.63 6.57 -20.90
#